data_45ae9f5b1cde988ebb4ff1b19eabf514
#
_entry.id   45ae9f5b1cde988ebb4ff1b19eabf514
#
_cell.length_a   1.000
_cell.length_b   1.000
_cell.length_c   1.000
_cell.angle_alpha   90.00
_cell.angle_beta   90.00
_cell.angle_gamma   90.00
#
_symmetry.space_group_name_H-M   'P 1'
#
loop_
_entity.id
_entity.type
_entity.pdbx_description
1 polymer ?
#
loop_
_entity_poly.entity_id
_entity_poly.type
_entity_poly.pdbx_seq_one_letter_code
_entity_poly.pdbx_strand_id
1 'polypeptide(L)'
;MRATTSNWIPQQRIRSIVLLASALALAGGVGMLWSPAALALLVPALGAGCAAFIMIRIRQQLSPGGGGWERRIHDLVISRLALAPGSSASVLDVGCGDASLLIALLAQDPAVIATGVDFWGSNWGYAQAACQARVSNLGLRVGFHRMDAAQLEFRDESFDVVVSVMCFHEVRPLHGVAMRGPLVALREALRVLRPGGTFVLVDRFADPADYGPPADLTAVLQTTSGLSREPLVSTLRLPWPLNMKRALGPVQMLSGRKLTSQQEARG
;
A
#
# COMPACT_ATOMS: atom_id res chain seq x y z
N MET A 1 4.74 0.35 27.02
CA MET A 1 4.31 -0.59 25.96
C MET A 1 4.98 -0.19 24.66
N ARG A 2 5.82 -1.06 24.04
CA ARG A 2 6.35 -0.79 22.70
C ARG A 2 5.18 -0.86 21.73
N ALA A 3 4.82 0.26 21.12
CA ALA A 3 3.87 0.29 20.03
C ALA A 3 4.36 -0.70 18.97
N THR A 4 3.59 -1.76 18.73
CA THR A 4 3.82 -2.64 17.58
C THR A 4 3.54 -1.79 16.35
N THR A 5 4.60 -1.21 15.79
CA THR A 5 4.49 -0.54 14.50
C THR A 5 4.03 -1.58 13.49
N SER A 6 2.85 -1.41 12.96
CA SER A 6 2.38 -2.16 11.81
C SER A 6 3.38 -1.93 10.68
N ASN A 7 3.47 -2.85 9.76
CA ASN A 7 4.43 -2.81 8.67
C ASN A 7 3.81 -3.57 7.50
N TRP A 8 4.09 -3.17 6.28
CA TRP A 8 3.57 -3.79 5.05
C TRP A 8 3.94 -5.29 4.92
N ILE A 9 4.85 -5.79 5.75
CA ILE A 9 5.18 -7.23 5.81
C ILE A 9 4.61 -7.83 7.09
N PRO A 10 3.53 -8.62 7.04
CA PRO A 10 2.94 -9.27 8.21
C PRO A 10 3.93 -10.22 8.89
N GLN A 11 4.14 -10.04 10.20
CA GLN A 11 5.06 -10.86 10.97
C GLN A 11 4.66 -12.34 10.99
N GLN A 12 3.35 -12.61 10.94
CA GLN A 12 2.81 -13.96 10.88
C GLN A 12 3.28 -14.70 9.61
N ARG A 13 3.30 -14.00 8.45
CA ARG A 13 3.79 -14.59 7.19
C ARG A 13 5.26 -15.00 7.28
N ILE A 14 6.10 -14.17 7.90
CA ILE A 14 7.51 -14.50 8.15
C ILE A 14 7.63 -15.73 9.06
N ARG A 15 6.88 -15.75 10.16
CA ARG A 15 6.89 -16.90 11.10
C ARG A 15 6.51 -18.20 10.42
N SER A 16 5.48 -18.22 9.58
CA SER A 16 5.06 -19.41 8.83
C SER A 16 6.16 -19.92 7.89
N ILE A 17 6.86 -19.02 7.19
CA ILE A 17 7.96 -19.42 6.30
C ILE A 17 9.15 -19.95 7.10
N VAL A 18 9.50 -19.34 8.23
CA VAL A 18 10.57 -19.81 9.11
C VAL A 18 10.24 -21.20 9.66
N LEU A 19 9.00 -21.42 10.12
CA LEU A 19 8.55 -22.74 10.61
C LEU A 19 8.62 -23.80 9.51
N LEU A 20 8.20 -23.48 8.29
CA LEU A 20 8.31 -24.39 7.14
C LEU A 20 9.77 -24.73 6.83
N ALA A 21 10.66 -23.75 6.78
CA ALA A 21 12.09 -23.95 6.55
C ALA A 21 12.71 -24.86 7.62
N SER A 22 12.37 -24.63 8.89
CA SER A 22 12.85 -25.41 10.02
C SER A 22 12.33 -26.86 9.96
N ALA A 23 11.06 -27.06 9.65
CA ALA A 23 10.46 -28.39 9.53
C ALA A 23 11.10 -29.20 8.37
N LEU A 24 11.32 -28.58 7.22
CA LEU A 24 11.98 -29.21 6.08
C LEU A 24 13.44 -29.58 6.39
N ALA A 25 14.18 -28.68 7.06
CA ALA A 25 15.55 -28.92 7.46
C ALA A 25 15.66 -30.08 8.47
N LEU A 26 14.76 -30.12 9.46
CA LEU A 26 14.68 -31.18 10.45
C LEU A 26 14.33 -32.53 9.78
N ALA A 27 13.31 -32.56 8.92
CA ALA A 27 12.90 -33.75 8.20
C ALA A 27 14.02 -34.30 7.30
N GLY A 28 14.76 -33.41 6.61
CA GLY A 28 15.93 -33.79 5.80
C GLY A 28 17.06 -34.34 6.66
N GLY A 29 17.40 -33.68 7.77
CA GLY A 29 18.46 -34.12 8.67
C GLY A 29 18.16 -35.45 9.38
N VAL A 30 16.95 -35.59 9.94
CA VAL A 30 16.53 -36.85 10.62
C VAL A 30 16.31 -37.97 9.59
N GLY A 31 15.71 -37.67 8.44
CA GLY A 31 15.44 -38.64 7.38
C GLY A 31 16.68 -39.27 6.80
N MET A 32 17.85 -38.61 6.86
CA MET A 32 19.15 -39.20 6.46
C MET A 32 19.50 -40.50 7.20
N LEU A 33 18.96 -40.68 8.42
CA LEU A 33 19.17 -41.92 9.20
C LEU A 33 18.55 -43.14 8.53
N TRP A 34 17.57 -42.96 7.64
CA TRP A 34 16.86 -44.02 6.92
C TRP A 34 17.13 -44.00 5.42
N SER A 35 17.36 -42.83 4.83
CA SER A 35 17.62 -42.69 3.39
C SER A 35 18.41 -41.44 3.04
N PRO A 36 19.52 -41.54 2.28
CA PRO A 36 20.26 -40.40 1.78
C PRO A 36 19.41 -39.46 0.90
N ALA A 37 18.33 -39.97 0.28
CA ALA A 37 17.41 -39.16 -0.53
C ALA A 37 16.70 -38.07 0.28
N ALA A 38 16.62 -38.21 1.60
CA ALA A 38 16.05 -37.18 2.49
C ALA A 38 16.83 -35.85 2.43
N LEU A 39 18.10 -35.86 2.01
CA LEU A 39 18.90 -34.64 1.74
C LEU A 39 18.23 -33.71 0.73
N ALA A 40 17.41 -34.23 -0.18
CA ALA A 40 16.68 -33.42 -1.16
C ALA A 40 15.77 -32.38 -0.48
N LEU A 41 15.32 -32.59 0.77
CA LEU A 41 14.52 -31.66 1.54
C LEU A 41 15.31 -30.41 1.99
N LEU A 42 16.63 -30.48 2.03
CA LEU A 42 17.47 -29.35 2.40
C LEU A 42 17.43 -28.24 1.34
N VAL A 43 17.20 -28.57 0.06
CA VAL A 43 17.09 -27.55 -1.01
C VAL A 43 15.89 -26.63 -0.81
N PRO A 44 14.64 -27.13 -0.67
CA PRO A 44 13.50 -26.26 -0.36
C PRO A 44 13.62 -25.62 1.02
N ALA A 45 14.24 -26.25 2.02
CA ALA A 45 14.51 -25.64 3.32
C ALA A 45 15.39 -24.40 3.18
N LEU A 46 16.49 -24.49 2.42
CA LEU A 46 17.38 -23.37 2.13
C LEU A 46 16.64 -22.25 1.38
N GLY A 47 15.85 -22.61 0.35
CA GLY A 47 15.03 -21.65 -0.39
C GLY A 47 14.05 -20.88 0.51
N ALA A 48 13.34 -21.58 1.39
CA ALA A 48 12.44 -20.96 2.37
C ALA A 48 13.20 -20.09 3.38
N GLY A 49 14.37 -20.52 3.84
CA GLY A 49 15.25 -19.76 4.72
C GLY A 49 15.71 -18.44 4.09
N CYS A 50 16.14 -18.49 2.83
CA CYS A 50 16.51 -17.31 2.05
C CYS A 50 15.32 -16.34 1.88
N ALA A 51 14.13 -16.88 1.58
CA ALA A 51 12.92 -16.07 1.46
C ALA A 51 12.57 -15.38 2.80
N ALA A 52 12.62 -16.11 3.91
CA ALA A 52 12.41 -15.55 5.24
C ALA A 52 13.42 -14.45 5.58
N PHE A 53 14.70 -14.66 5.29
CA PHE A 53 15.75 -13.67 5.49
C PHE A 53 15.47 -12.38 4.71
N ILE A 54 15.15 -12.50 3.42
CA ILE A 54 14.80 -11.34 2.58
C ILE A 54 13.60 -10.59 3.14
N MET A 55 12.54 -11.30 3.53
CA MET A 55 11.34 -10.67 4.13
C MET A 55 11.65 -9.96 5.46
N ILE A 56 12.49 -10.57 6.31
CA ILE A 56 12.95 -9.94 7.56
C ILE A 56 13.71 -8.66 7.24
N ARG A 57 14.61 -8.68 6.26
CA ARG A 57 15.39 -7.50 5.85
C ARG A 57 14.49 -6.39 5.28
N ILE A 58 13.50 -6.73 4.44
CA ILE A 58 12.51 -5.76 3.93
C ILE A 58 11.75 -5.15 5.11
N ARG A 59 11.21 -5.98 6.02
CA ARG A 59 10.49 -5.51 7.18
C ARG A 59 11.33 -4.58 8.07
N GLN A 60 12.60 -4.92 8.33
CA GLN A 60 13.52 -4.08 9.09
C GLN A 60 13.74 -2.72 8.43
N GLN A 61 13.98 -2.70 7.12
CA GLN A 61 14.23 -1.45 6.39
C GLN A 61 13.00 -0.54 6.35
N LEU A 62 11.79 -1.09 6.24
CA LEU A 62 10.56 -0.31 6.29
C LEU A 62 10.32 0.26 7.69
N SER A 63 10.70 -0.46 8.75
CA SER A 63 10.46 -0.03 10.13
C SER A 63 11.27 1.19 10.54
N PRO A 64 10.75 2.04 11.46
CA PRO A 64 11.43 3.25 11.92
C PRO A 64 12.83 2.99 12.51
N GLY A 65 12.99 1.89 13.26
CA GLY A 65 14.28 1.52 13.89
C GLY A 65 15.30 0.87 12.95
N GLY A 66 14.92 0.59 11.67
CA GLY A 66 15.80 -0.10 10.72
C GLY A 66 16.25 0.76 9.55
N GLY A 67 15.37 1.50 8.94
CA GLY A 67 15.69 2.33 7.76
C GLY A 67 14.68 3.44 7.56
N GLY A 68 13.48 3.28 8.13
CA GLY A 68 12.41 4.27 8.08
C GLY A 68 11.87 4.50 6.67
N TRP A 69 12.02 3.53 5.75
CA TRP A 69 11.63 3.71 4.36
C TRP A 69 10.13 3.90 4.17
N GLU A 70 9.30 3.26 5.00
CA GLU A 70 7.85 3.50 5.00
C GLU A 70 7.57 4.99 5.25
N ARG A 71 8.18 5.58 6.26
CA ARG A 71 8.03 7.02 6.56
C ARG A 71 8.51 7.90 5.41
N ARG A 72 9.64 7.58 4.77
CA ARG A 72 10.15 8.35 3.62
C ARG A 72 9.22 8.29 2.42
N ILE A 73 8.55 7.15 2.21
CA ILE A 73 7.52 7.02 1.17
C ILE A 73 6.31 7.89 1.51
N HIS A 74 5.86 7.89 2.76
CA HIS A 74 4.77 8.77 3.21
C HIS A 74 5.14 10.26 3.05
N ASP A 75 6.35 10.65 3.44
CA ASP A 75 6.83 12.03 3.29
C ASP A 75 6.90 12.44 1.81
N LEU A 76 7.30 11.54 0.91
CA LEU A 76 7.26 11.77 -0.53
C LEU A 76 5.81 11.96 -1.01
N VAL A 77 4.87 11.11 -0.61
CA VAL A 77 3.44 11.25 -0.95
C VAL A 77 2.93 12.60 -0.48
N ILE A 78 3.15 12.97 0.78
CA ILE A 78 2.70 14.23 1.35
C ILE A 78 3.28 15.43 0.59
N SER A 79 4.56 15.38 0.20
CA SER A 79 5.20 16.46 -0.57
C SER A 79 4.58 16.68 -1.95
N ARG A 80 3.89 15.67 -2.51
CA ARG A 80 3.21 15.77 -3.82
C ARG A 80 1.77 16.25 -3.73
N LEU A 81 1.18 16.35 -2.52
CA LEU A 81 -0.20 16.81 -2.36
C LEU A 81 -0.37 18.29 -2.71
N ALA A 82 0.69 19.08 -2.61
CA ALA A 82 0.70 20.51 -2.90
C ALA A 82 -0.42 21.28 -2.14
N LEU A 83 -0.71 20.85 -0.90
CA LEU A 83 -1.66 21.52 -0.02
C LEU A 83 -1.10 22.88 0.43
N ALA A 84 -1.95 23.91 0.41
CA ALA A 84 -1.58 25.17 1.05
C ALA A 84 -1.52 24.97 2.57
N PRO A 85 -0.50 25.48 3.26
CA PRO A 85 -0.41 25.38 4.72
C PRO A 85 -1.67 25.91 5.41
N GLY A 86 -2.20 25.16 6.37
CA GLY A 86 -3.44 25.49 7.07
C GLY A 86 -4.72 25.28 6.26
N SER A 87 -4.63 24.56 5.16
CA SER A 87 -5.78 24.22 4.31
C SER A 87 -6.70 23.23 5.03
N SER A 88 -8.01 23.54 5.11
CA SER A 88 -9.05 22.61 5.57
C SER A 88 -9.47 21.59 4.50
N ALA A 89 -8.55 21.20 3.63
CA ALA A 89 -8.83 20.24 2.57
C ALA A 89 -9.31 18.89 3.12
N SER A 90 -10.34 18.33 2.49
CA SER A 90 -10.81 16.97 2.78
C SER A 90 -9.93 15.94 2.07
N VAL A 91 -9.23 15.12 2.85
CA VAL A 91 -8.30 14.10 2.37
C VAL A 91 -8.82 12.71 2.68
N LEU A 92 -8.92 11.86 1.66
CA LEU A 92 -9.25 10.43 1.79
C LEU A 92 -7.99 9.59 1.59
N ASP A 93 -7.68 8.72 2.55
CA ASP A 93 -6.67 7.66 2.43
C ASP A 93 -7.34 6.30 2.20
N VAL A 94 -7.20 5.76 1.00
CA VAL A 94 -7.79 4.47 0.61
C VAL A 94 -6.80 3.35 0.89
N GLY A 95 -7.17 2.45 1.81
CA GLY A 95 -6.28 1.44 2.36
C GLY A 95 -5.36 2.03 3.43
N CYS A 96 -5.94 2.82 4.36
CA CYS A 96 -5.18 3.58 5.35
C CYS A 96 -4.41 2.72 6.38
N GLY A 97 -4.67 1.42 6.42
CA GLY A 97 -3.97 0.45 7.28
C GLY A 97 -4.02 0.84 8.75
N ASP A 98 -2.87 1.16 9.32
CA ASP A 98 -2.71 1.60 10.71
C ASP A 98 -2.71 3.14 10.87
N ALA A 99 -3.15 3.85 9.83
CA ALA A 99 -3.21 5.30 9.73
C ALA A 99 -1.84 6.03 9.75
N SER A 100 -0.73 5.34 9.47
CA SER A 100 0.61 5.94 9.52
C SER A 100 0.77 7.14 8.57
N LEU A 101 0.20 7.07 7.35
CA LEU A 101 0.22 8.18 6.39
C LEU A 101 -0.59 9.38 6.91
N LEU A 102 -1.82 9.15 7.38
CA LEU A 102 -2.68 10.22 7.91
C LEU A 102 -2.09 10.88 9.16
N ILE A 103 -1.48 10.10 10.06
CA ILE A 103 -0.76 10.64 11.22
C ILE A 103 0.41 11.52 10.76
N ALA A 104 1.15 11.09 9.75
CA ALA A 104 2.26 11.86 9.19
C ALA A 104 1.79 13.17 8.55
N LEU A 105 0.66 13.14 7.83
CA LEU A 105 0.04 14.30 7.21
C LEU A 105 -0.45 15.30 8.26
N LEU A 106 -1.25 14.84 9.24
CA LEU A 106 -1.81 15.70 10.29
C LEU A 106 -0.73 16.29 11.23
N ALA A 107 0.43 15.62 11.36
CA ALA A 107 1.57 16.19 12.07
C ALA A 107 2.20 17.39 11.33
N GLN A 108 2.07 17.46 10.00
CA GLN A 108 2.56 18.58 9.17
C GLN A 108 1.49 19.65 8.98
N ASP A 109 0.24 19.25 8.78
CA ASP A 109 -0.89 20.18 8.62
C ASP A 109 -2.11 19.68 9.42
N PRO A 110 -2.28 20.16 10.67
CA PRO A 110 -3.41 19.78 11.54
C PRO A 110 -4.78 20.30 11.06
N ALA A 111 -4.83 21.24 10.10
CA ALA A 111 -6.07 21.80 9.58
C ALA A 111 -6.77 20.86 8.59
N VAL A 112 -6.08 19.86 8.06
CA VAL A 112 -6.62 18.85 7.13
C VAL A 112 -7.75 18.06 7.78
N ILE A 113 -8.85 17.86 7.03
CA ILE A 113 -9.96 16.98 7.40
C ILE A 113 -9.66 15.58 6.86
N ALA A 114 -9.14 14.70 7.71
CA ALA A 114 -8.65 13.39 7.33
C ALA A 114 -9.73 12.31 7.47
N THR A 115 -9.88 11.49 6.43
CA THR A 115 -10.71 10.29 6.41
C THR A 115 -9.85 9.11 5.95
N GLY A 116 -9.92 7.98 6.66
CA GLY A 116 -9.25 6.74 6.30
C GLY A 116 -10.26 5.63 6.06
N VAL A 117 -10.09 4.89 4.98
CA VAL A 117 -10.86 3.67 4.71
C VAL A 117 -9.93 2.49 4.57
N ASP A 118 -10.35 1.34 5.12
CA ASP A 118 -9.66 0.07 4.95
C ASP A 118 -10.65 -1.08 5.14
N PHE A 119 -10.33 -2.26 4.65
CA PHE A 119 -11.15 -3.44 4.88
C PHE A 119 -10.88 -4.06 6.25
N TRP A 120 -9.71 -3.81 6.82
CA TRP A 120 -9.20 -4.41 8.08
C TRP A 120 -9.45 -5.92 8.15
N GLY A 121 -9.08 -6.61 7.08
CA GLY A 121 -9.22 -8.06 6.98
C GLY A 121 -8.28 -8.81 7.92
N SER A 122 -8.56 -10.09 8.15
CA SER A 122 -7.79 -10.97 9.05
C SER A 122 -6.33 -11.18 8.65
N ASN A 123 -5.96 -10.85 7.42
CA ASN A 123 -4.60 -11.04 6.90
C ASN A 123 -3.60 -10.00 7.43
N TRP A 124 -4.09 -8.89 8.00
CA TRP A 124 -3.27 -7.82 8.53
C TRP A 124 -3.34 -7.79 10.06
N GLY A 125 -2.23 -7.57 10.72
CA GLY A 125 -2.11 -7.62 12.18
C GLY A 125 -2.67 -6.40 12.92
N TYR A 126 -3.59 -5.63 12.31
CA TYR A 126 -4.19 -4.44 12.91
C TYR A 126 -5.70 -4.39 12.62
N ALA A 127 -6.44 -3.73 13.51
CA ALA A 127 -7.88 -3.56 13.42
C ALA A 127 -8.23 -2.07 13.48
N GLN A 128 -9.40 -1.71 12.98
CA GLN A 128 -9.91 -0.34 13.01
C GLN A 128 -9.83 0.29 14.41
N ALA A 129 -10.22 -0.45 15.45
CA ALA A 129 -10.16 0.04 16.83
C ALA A 129 -8.72 0.41 17.27
N ALA A 130 -7.71 -0.33 16.81
CA ALA A 130 -6.31 -0.01 17.09
C ALA A 130 -5.86 1.28 16.41
N CYS A 131 -6.33 1.53 15.17
CA CYS A 131 -6.07 2.78 14.43
C CYS A 131 -6.73 3.97 15.14
N GLN A 132 -7.99 3.83 15.55
CA GLN A 132 -8.72 4.85 16.31
C GLN A 132 -8.01 5.19 17.62
N ALA A 133 -7.63 4.16 18.41
CA ALA A 133 -6.91 4.37 19.66
C ALA A 133 -5.54 5.07 19.45
N ARG A 134 -4.81 4.69 18.40
CA ARG A 134 -3.52 5.30 18.06
C ARG A 134 -3.66 6.78 17.74
N VAL A 135 -4.61 7.14 16.91
CA VAL A 135 -4.89 8.53 16.49
C VAL A 135 -5.36 9.36 17.68
N SER A 136 -6.29 8.84 18.49
CA SER A 136 -6.79 9.51 19.70
C SER A 136 -5.71 9.75 20.73
N ASN A 137 -4.79 8.79 20.95
CA ASN A 137 -3.67 8.94 21.87
C ASN A 137 -2.67 10.04 21.45
N LEU A 138 -2.67 10.41 20.15
CA LEU A 138 -1.88 11.51 19.62
C LEU A 138 -2.65 12.85 19.61
N GLY A 139 -3.89 12.88 20.11
CA GLY A 139 -4.75 14.06 20.07
C GLY A 139 -5.23 14.44 18.66
N LEU A 140 -5.07 13.55 17.70
CA LEU A 140 -5.47 13.78 16.30
C LEU A 140 -6.92 13.34 16.05
N ARG A 141 -7.53 13.84 14.97
CA ARG A 141 -8.89 13.47 14.55
C ARG A 141 -8.87 12.91 13.13
N VAL A 142 -9.32 11.67 12.97
CA VAL A 142 -9.50 10.99 11.68
C VAL A 142 -10.83 10.25 11.69
N GLY A 143 -11.62 10.43 10.63
CA GLY A 143 -12.80 9.59 10.37
C GLY A 143 -12.38 8.24 9.81
N PHE A 144 -12.74 7.13 10.46
CA PHE A 144 -12.42 5.78 9.97
C PHE A 144 -13.66 5.03 9.55
N HIS A 145 -13.65 4.48 8.32
CA HIS A 145 -14.75 3.69 7.78
C HIS A 145 -14.23 2.35 7.25
N ARG A 146 -14.94 1.26 7.61
CA ARG A 146 -14.64 -0.05 7.06
C ARG A 146 -15.34 -0.23 5.72
N MET A 147 -14.58 -0.21 4.62
CA MET A 147 -15.10 -0.31 3.25
C MET A 147 -14.16 -1.14 2.38
N ASP A 148 -14.71 -1.70 1.31
CA ASP A 148 -13.92 -2.24 0.20
C ASP A 148 -13.49 -1.08 -0.72
N ALA A 149 -12.21 -1.02 -1.07
CA ALA A 149 -11.69 0.00 -1.98
C ALA A 149 -12.32 -0.09 -3.40
N ALA A 150 -12.87 -1.24 -3.77
CA ALA A 150 -13.61 -1.42 -5.02
C ALA A 150 -15.05 -0.88 -4.97
N GLN A 151 -15.54 -0.49 -3.80
CA GLN A 151 -16.91 0.02 -3.60
C GLN A 151 -16.92 1.00 -2.43
N LEU A 152 -16.57 2.25 -2.70
CA LEU A 152 -16.55 3.31 -1.69
C LEU A 152 -17.96 3.88 -1.50
N GLU A 153 -18.48 3.84 -0.28
CA GLU A 153 -19.83 4.33 0.08
C GLU A 153 -19.88 5.86 0.25
N PHE A 154 -19.00 6.58 -0.44
CA PHE A 154 -19.02 8.04 -0.51
C PHE A 154 -19.69 8.50 -1.80
N ARG A 155 -20.30 9.69 -1.74
CA ARG A 155 -20.81 10.35 -2.94
C ARG A 155 -19.67 10.69 -3.90
N ASP A 156 -20.01 10.82 -5.18
CA ASP A 156 -19.09 11.36 -6.15
C ASP A 156 -18.55 12.72 -5.69
N GLU A 157 -17.31 13.00 -6.02
CA GLU A 157 -16.72 14.31 -5.84
C GLU A 157 -16.75 14.85 -4.39
N SER A 158 -16.56 13.95 -3.40
CA SER A 158 -16.63 14.27 -1.96
C SER A 158 -15.32 14.80 -1.37
N PHE A 159 -14.17 14.53 -2.01
CA PHE A 159 -12.85 14.82 -1.45
C PHE A 159 -12.04 15.76 -2.33
N ASP A 160 -11.25 16.64 -1.71
CA ASP A 160 -10.31 17.53 -2.39
C ASP A 160 -9.04 16.79 -2.79
N VAL A 161 -8.67 15.78 -1.98
CA VAL A 161 -7.47 14.95 -2.17
C VAL A 161 -7.78 13.49 -1.91
N VAL A 162 -7.26 12.61 -2.76
CA VAL A 162 -7.26 11.16 -2.53
C VAL A 162 -5.84 10.64 -2.56
N VAL A 163 -5.47 9.89 -1.52
CA VAL A 163 -4.20 9.18 -1.41
C VAL A 163 -4.43 7.69 -1.24
N SER A 164 -3.46 6.89 -1.66
CA SER A 164 -3.41 5.45 -1.37
C SER A 164 -1.97 4.98 -1.45
N VAL A 165 -1.56 4.11 -0.51
CA VAL A 165 -0.22 3.54 -0.50
C VAL A 165 -0.28 2.04 -0.30
N MET A 166 0.11 1.27 -1.33
CA MET A 166 0.21 -0.19 -1.31
C MET A 166 -1.11 -0.90 -0.95
N CYS A 167 -2.24 -0.44 -1.51
CA CYS A 167 -3.57 -0.98 -1.24
C CYS A 167 -4.20 -1.67 -2.44
N PHE A 168 -4.24 -1.02 -3.60
CA PHE A 168 -5.11 -1.44 -4.71
C PHE A 168 -4.77 -2.83 -5.26
N HIS A 169 -3.50 -3.23 -5.28
CA HIS A 169 -3.09 -4.56 -5.74
C HIS A 169 -3.64 -5.72 -4.87
N GLU A 170 -4.11 -5.43 -3.65
CA GLU A 170 -4.75 -6.42 -2.76
C GLU A 170 -6.25 -6.58 -3.04
N VAL A 171 -6.85 -5.69 -3.85
CA VAL A 171 -8.29 -5.70 -4.14
C VAL A 171 -8.63 -6.84 -5.09
N ARG A 172 -9.55 -7.70 -4.64
CA ARG A 172 -9.98 -8.86 -5.42
C ARG A 172 -10.95 -8.46 -6.54
N PRO A 173 -10.98 -9.22 -7.65
CA PRO A 173 -12.00 -9.02 -8.68
C PRO A 173 -13.41 -9.12 -8.11
N LEU A 174 -14.29 -8.20 -8.48
CA LEU A 174 -15.70 -8.27 -8.14
C LEU A 174 -16.42 -9.27 -9.05
N HIS A 175 -17.34 -10.05 -8.49
CA HIS A 175 -18.16 -10.97 -9.27
C HIS A 175 -18.96 -10.21 -10.35
N GLY A 176 -18.92 -10.70 -11.59
CA GLY A 176 -19.63 -10.09 -12.70
C GLY A 176 -19.00 -8.82 -13.29
N VAL A 177 -17.86 -8.37 -12.77
CA VAL A 177 -17.12 -7.21 -13.30
C VAL A 177 -15.90 -7.71 -14.06
N ALA A 178 -15.83 -7.40 -15.36
CA ALA A 178 -14.71 -7.80 -16.22
C ALA A 178 -13.40 -7.08 -15.90
N MET A 179 -13.49 -5.90 -15.27
CA MET A 179 -12.32 -5.10 -14.87
C MET A 179 -11.62 -5.72 -13.67
N ARG A 180 -10.28 -5.67 -13.66
CA ARG A 180 -9.44 -6.14 -12.54
C ARG A 180 -9.72 -5.32 -11.27
N GLY A 181 -9.70 -5.97 -10.09
CA GLY A 181 -9.96 -5.32 -8.80
C GLY A 181 -9.14 -4.06 -8.57
N PRO A 182 -7.80 -4.06 -8.80
CA PRO A 182 -6.98 -2.84 -8.68
C PRO A 182 -7.44 -1.66 -9.54
N LEU A 183 -7.91 -1.92 -10.76
CA LEU A 183 -8.43 -0.87 -11.64
C LEU A 183 -9.82 -0.38 -11.21
N VAL A 184 -10.64 -1.26 -10.63
CA VAL A 184 -11.93 -0.86 -10.03
C VAL A 184 -11.69 0.07 -8.86
N ALA A 185 -10.76 -0.28 -7.95
CA ALA A 185 -10.40 0.56 -6.81
C ALA A 185 -9.84 1.92 -7.25
N LEU A 186 -8.99 1.94 -8.28
CA LEU A 186 -8.48 3.19 -8.85
C LEU A 186 -9.62 4.06 -9.40
N ARG A 187 -10.58 3.47 -10.13
CA ARG A 187 -11.74 4.19 -10.64
C ARG A 187 -12.62 4.75 -9.53
N GLU A 188 -12.85 3.98 -8.46
CA GLU A 188 -13.58 4.45 -7.28
C GLU A 188 -12.87 5.61 -6.58
N ALA A 189 -11.54 5.53 -6.42
CA ALA A 189 -10.73 6.62 -5.88
C ALA A 189 -10.88 7.91 -6.70
N LEU A 190 -10.86 7.81 -8.03
CA LEU A 190 -11.08 8.95 -8.93
C LEU A 190 -12.54 9.43 -8.95
N ARG A 191 -13.53 8.54 -8.75
CA ARG A 191 -14.95 8.91 -8.66
C ARG A 191 -15.21 9.84 -7.49
N VAL A 192 -14.69 9.48 -6.31
CA VAL A 192 -14.92 10.27 -5.08
C VAL A 192 -14.07 11.54 -5.00
N LEU A 193 -13.08 11.70 -5.88
CA LEU A 193 -12.27 12.91 -6.00
C LEU A 193 -13.04 13.99 -6.76
N ARG A 194 -13.01 15.23 -6.28
CA ARG A 194 -13.63 16.40 -6.92
C ARG A 194 -12.94 16.75 -8.24
N PRO A 195 -13.65 17.35 -9.20
CA PRO A 195 -13.02 17.98 -10.37
C PRO A 195 -11.95 19.00 -9.93
N GLY A 196 -10.76 18.93 -10.52
CA GLY A 196 -9.61 19.73 -10.11
C GLY A 196 -8.90 19.24 -8.84
N GLY A 197 -9.47 18.27 -8.12
CA GLY A 197 -8.86 17.66 -6.93
C GLY A 197 -7.58 16.89 -7.27
N THR A 198 -6.70 16.75 -6.29
CA THR A 198 -5.38 16.11 -6.44
C THR A 198 -5.42 14.65 -5.97
N PHE A 199 -4.75 13.76 -6.70
CA PHE A 199 -4.48 12.41 -6.22
C PHE A 199 -2.99 12.10 -6.18
N VAL A 200 -2.57 11.30 -5.20
CA VAL A 200 -1.22 10.72 -5.13
C VAL A 200 -1.34 9.27 -4.68
N LEU A 201 -1.01 8.36 -5.57
CA LEU A 201 -1.22 6.92 -5.41
C LEU A 201 0.11 6.20 -5.57
N VAL A 202 0.44 5.32 -4.65
CA VAL A 202 1.65 4.49 -4.69
C VAL A 202 1.23 3.03 -4.70
N ASP A 203 1.44 2.33 -5.81
CA ASP A 203 1.11 0.92 -5.94
C ASP A 203 1.97 0.24 -7.04
N ARG A 204 1.77 -1.05 -7.24
CA ARG A 204 2.49 -1.91 -8.21
C ARG A 204 2.04 -1.66 -9.65
N PHE A 205 1.84 -0.41 -10.04
CA PHE A 205 1.29 -0.02 -11.36
C PHE A 205 2.08 -0.53 -12.57
N ALA A 206 3.34 -0.94 -12.38
CA ALA A 206 4.15 -1.56 -13.42
C ALA A 206 4.04 -3.09 -13.46
N ASP A 207 3.26 -3.72 -12.58
CA ASP A 207 3.07 -5.17 -12.57
C ASP A 207 1.84 -5.57 -13.40
N PRO A 208 2.04 -6.24 -14.55
CA PRO A 208 0.91 -6.64 -15.39
C PRO A 208 0.07 -7.76 -14.75
N ALA A 209 0.57 -8.46 -13.73
CA ALA A 209 -0.22 -9.44 -12.98
C ALA A 209 -1.36 -8.75 -12.22
N ASP A 210 -1.12 -7.54 -11.69
CA ASP A 210 -2.09 -6.77 -10.91
C ASP A 210 -2.95 -5.88 -11.82
N TYR A 211 -2.31 -5.11 -12.73
CA TYR A 211 -2.97 -4.06 -13.51
C TYR A 211 -3.27 -4.41 -14.97
N GLY A 212 -2.83 -5.59 -15.45
CA GLY A 212 -3.01 -5.99 -16.85
C GLY A 212 -2.12 -5.22 -17.82
N PRO A 213 -2.51 -5.15 -19.10
CA PRO A 213 -1.77 -4.37 -20.09
C PRO A 213 -1.82 -2.87 -19.75
N PRO A 214 -0.79 -2.09 -20.15
CA PRO A 214 -0.71 -0.65 -19.86
C PRO A 214 -1.92 0.16 -20.38
N ALA A 215 -2.58 -0.31 -21.45
CA ALA A 215 -3.78 0.31 -22.00
C ALA A 215 -4.94 0.38 -20.99
N ASP A 216 -5.10 -0.65 -20.15
CA ASP A 216 -6.20 -0.71 -19.17
C ASP A 216 -6.02 0.38 -18.10
N LEU A 217 -4.81 0.54 -17.58
CA LEU A 217 -4.49 1.61 -16.64
C LEU A 217 -4.67 3.00 -17.30
N THR A 218 -4.19 3.16 -18.54
CA THR A 218 -4.34 4.41 -19.29
C THR A 218 -5.80 4.76 -19.48
N ALA A 219 -6.67 3.80 -19.80
CA ALA A 219 -8.10 4.03 -19.97
C ALA A 219 -8.77 4.58 -18.70
N VAL A 220 -8.40 4.08 -17.53
CA VAL A 220 -8.93 4.60 -16.23
C VAL A 220 -8.43 6.02 -15.97
N LEU A 221 -7.20 6.34 -16.36
CA LEU A 221 -6.57 7.64 -16.11
C LEU A 221 -6.97 8.73 -17.14
N GLN A 222 -7.79 8.43 -18.14
CA GLN A 222 -8.23 9.43 -19.16
C GLN A 222 -8.98 10.63 -18.58
N THR A 223 -9.58 10.48 -17.39
CA THR A 223 -10.27 11.55 -16.66
C THR A 223 -9.33 12.42 -15.81
N THR A 224 -8.02 12.32 -16.04
CA THR A 224 -7.01 13.02 -15.26
C THR A 224 -6.13 13.92 -16.13
N SER A 225 -5.54 14.95 -15.52
CA SER A 225 -4.60 15.88 -16.12
C SER A 225 -3.32 16.03 -15.30
N GLY A 226 -2.25 16.51 -15.93
CA GLY A 226 -0.97 16.71 -15.25
C GLY A 226 -0.40 15.42 -14.65
N LEU A 227 -0.69 14.28 -15.29
CA LEU A 227 -0.28 12.97 -14.81
C LEU A 227 1.25 12.85 -14.76
N SER A 228 1.79 12.61 -13.58
CA SER A 228 3.17 12.17 -13.35
C SER A 228 3.19 10.69 -12.98
N ARG A 229 4.18 9.97 -13.50
CA ARG A 229 4.39 8.55 -13.21
C ARG A 229 5.87 8.34 -12.85
N GLU A 230 6.15 8.09 -11.59
CA GLU A 230 7.50 8.01 -11.05
C GLU A 230 7.77 6.61 -10.47
N PRO A 231 8.78 5.85 -10.97
CA PRO A 231 9.19 4.60 -10.34
C PRO A 231 9.75 4.86 -8.94
N LEU A 232 9.20 4.21 -7.91
CA LEU A 232 9.57 4.46 -6.51
C LEU A 232 11.04 4.15 -6.24
N VAL A 233 11.56 3.08 -6.87
CA VAL A 233 12.95 2.63 -6.69
C VAL A 233 13.97 3.69 -7.08
N SER A 234 13.80 4.32 -8.24
CA SER A 234 14.72 5.35 -8.73
C SER A 234 14.52 6.69 -8.01
N THR A 235 13.26 7.07 -7.74
CA THR A 235 12.90 8.33 -7.07
C THR A 235 13.51 8.41 -5.67
N LEU A 236 13.41 7.33 -4.89
CA LEU A 236 13.94 7.25 -3.53
C LEU A 236 15.32 6.58 -3.43
N ARG A 237 15.86 6.04 -4.53
CA ARG A 237 17.11 5.25 -4.53
C ARG A 237 17.07 4.12 -3.52
N LEU A 238 15.99 3.31 -3.59
CA LEU A 238 15.75 2.24 -2.62
C LEU A 238 16.90 1.23 -2.60
N PRO A 239 17.39 0.84 -1.40
CA PRO A 239 18.46 -0.13 -1.27
C PRO A 239 17.96 -1.57 -1.46
N TRP A 240 18.89 -2.51 -1.64
CA TRP A 240 18.58 -3.92 -1.54
C TRP A 240 18.14 -4.30 -0.11
N PRO A 241 17.11 -5.14 0.07
CA PRO A 241 16.31 -5.83 -0.92
C PRO A 241 15.02 -5.09 -1.34
N LEU A 242 14.77 -3.83 -0.92
CA LEU A 242 13.56 -3.08 -1.28
C LEU A 242 13.44 -2.86 -2.79
N ASN A 243 14.56 -2.70 -3.52
CA ASN A 243 14.58 -2.48 -4.96
C ASN A 243 14.34 -3.75 -5.80
N MET A 244 14.19 -4.93 -5.18
CA MET A 244 13.94 -6.18 -5.89
C MET A 244 12.58 -6.15 -6.62
N LYS A 245 12.51 -6.80 -7.79
CA LYS A 245 11.26 -6.93 -8.58
C LYS A 245 10.09 -7.53 -7.77
N ARG A 246 10.37 -8.45 -6.82
CA ARG A 246 9.35 -9.07 -5.96
C ARG A 246 9.07 -8.28 -4.67
N ALA A 247 9.74 -7.14 -4.46
CA ALA A 247 9.50 -6.21 -3.36
C ALA A 247 8.83 -4.94 -3.90
N LEU A 248 9.55 -3.82 -3.93
CA LEU A 248 9.03 -2.54 -4.42
C LEU A 248 9.45 -2.22 -5.87
N GLY A 249 10.08 -3.17 -6.59
CA GLY A 249 10.52 -2.97 -7.97
C GLY A 249 9.45 -2.51 -8.95
N PRO A 250 8.23 -3.08 -8.96
CA PRO A 250 7.15 -2.67 -9.84
C PRO A 250 6.33 -1.49 -9.31
N VAL A 251 6.69 -0.98 -8.12
CA VAL A 251 5.93 0.10 -7.47
C VAL A 251 6.25 1.43 -8.13
N GLN A 252 5.20 2.16 -8.46
CA GLN A 252 5.25 3.50 -9.02
C GLN A 252 4.35 4.42 -8.20
N MET A 253 4.70 5.69 -8.18
CA MET A 253 3.83 6.76 -7.71
C MET A 253 3.15 7.40 -8.93
N LEU A 254 1.84 7.44 -8.91
CA LEU A 254 1.02 8.21 -9.83
C LEU A 254 0.51 9.45 -9.10
N SER A 255 0.68 10.61 -9.70
CA SER A 255 0.09 11.85 -9.19
C SER A 255 -0.48 12.68 -10.33
N GLY A 256 -1.52 13.44 -10.01
CA GLY A 256 -2.21 14.26 -11.00
C GLY A 256 -3.45 14.91 -10.41
N ARG A 257 -4.29 15.44 -11.30
CA ARG A 257 -5.58 16.06 -10.95
C ARG A 257 -6.71 15.43 -11.74
N LYS A 258 -7.90 15.31 -11.15
CA LYS A 258 -9.10 14.99 -11.90
C LYS A 258 -9.44 16.16 -12.84
N LEU A 259 -9.83 15.84 -14.09
CA LEU A 259 -10.26 16.87 -15.04
C LEU A 259 -11.44 17.67 -14.47
N THR A 260 -11.51 18.93 -14.82
CA THR A 260 -12.70 19.77 -14.58
C THR A 260 -13.67 19.61 -15.77
N SER A 261 -14.94 19.86 -15.55
CA SER A 261 -15.96 19.78 -16.61
C SER A 261 -15.63 20.65 -17.84
N GLN A 262 -14.91 21.78 -17.64
CA GLN A 262 -14.43 22.61 -18.76
C GLN A 262 -13.29 21.97 -19.55
N GLN A 263 -12.47 21.14 -18.91
CA GLN A 263 -11.37 20.40 -19.58
C GLN A 263 -11.89 19.17 -20.30
N GLU A 264 -12.88 18.46 -19.75
CA GLU A 264 -13.57 17.34 -20.42
C GLU A 264 -14.28 17.76 -21.70
N ALA A 265 -14.87 18.96 -21.74
CA ALA A 265 -15.56 19.48 -22.92
C ALA A 265 -14.61 19.93 -24.05
N ARG A 266 -13.29 19.99 -23.83
CA ARG A 266 -12.29 20.45 -24.81
C ARG A 266 -11.41 19.34 -25.37
N GLY A 267 -11.47 18.11 -24.83
CA GLY A 267 -10.74 16.92 -25.27
C GLY A 267 -11.61 15.97 -26.06
#